data_da616357c8b9a20fe2982de3e3f0fe8d
#
_entry.id   da616357c8b9a20fe2982de3e3f0fe8d
#
_cell.length_a   1.000
_cell.length_b   1.000
_cell.length_c   1.000
_cell.angle_alpha   90.00
_cell.angle_beta   90.00
_cell.angle_gamma   90.00
#
_symmetry.space_group_name_H-M   'P 1'
#
loop_
_entity.id
_entity.type
_entity.pdbx_description
1 polymer ?
#
loop_
_entity_poly.entity_id
_entity_poly.type
_entity_poly.pdbx_seq_one_letter_code
_entity_poly.pdbx_strand_id
1 'polypeptide(L)'
;MRTKQRNNLAETARHERVAQNTDVYAVKARNYKGLRRGSPVLCRNNWHIHHAKSGGGQILVCVAGRGYYQVEGKEAVEMKLGDCINIPAEVKHWHGAAPDEWFSHLAIEVPGENSSNEWLEPVSDEEYGKLQ
;
A
#
# COMPACT_ATOMS: atom_id res chain seq x y z
N MET A 1 20.36 17.18 -1.09
CA MET A 1 20.27 15.89 -0.39
C MET A 1 19.70 15.97 1.04
N ARG A 2 20.01 17.00 1.82
CA ARG A 2 19.49 17.13 3.21
C ARG A 2 17.99 17.39 3.33
N THR A 3 17.33 18.00 2.35
CA THR A 3 15.90 18.35 2.38
C THR A 3 14.97 17.13 2.19
N LYS A 4 15.38 16.12 1.41
CA LYS A 4 14.57 14.90 1.21
C LYS A 4 14.53 14.00 2.44
N GLN A 5 15.62 13.93 3.21
CA GLN A 5 15.67 13.14 4.44
C GLN A 5 14.83 13.76 5.56
N ARG A 6 14.76 15.08 5.66
CA ARG A 6 13.94 15.77 6.66
C ARG A 6 12.44 15.58 6.41
N ASN A 7 12.01 15.57 5.14
CA ASN A 7 10.61 15.35 4.80
C ASN A 7 10.17 13.90 5.11
N ASN A 8 11.04 12.91 4.88
CA ASN A 8 10.73 11.52 5.21
C ASN A 8 10.61 11.28 6.73
N LEU A 9 11.48 11.90 7.52
CA LEU A 9 11.44 11.78 8.99
C LEU A 9 10.20 12.47 9.58
N ALA A 10 9.82 13.63 9.07
CA ALA A 10 8.62 14.34 9.50
C ALA A 10 7.33 13.61 9.10
N GLU A 11 7.35 12.96 7.94
CA GLU A 11 6.23 12.15 7.45
C GLU A 11 6.09 10.85 8.24
N THR A 12 7.20 10.20 8.57
CA THR A 12 7.23 9.02 9.46
C THR A 12 6.75 9.37 10.87
N ALA A 13 7.22 10.49 11.43
CA ALA A 13 6.81 10.96 12.76
C ALA A 13 5.32 11.37 12.81
N ARG A 14 4.76 11.89 11.72
CA ARG A 14 3.32 12.14 11.60
C ARG A 14 2.53 10.84 11.59
N HIS A 15 3.03 9.80 10.93
CA HIS A 15 2.41 8.48 10.88
C HIS A 15 2.33 7.85 12.27
N GLU A 16 3.44 7.85 12.99
CA GLU A 16 3.49 7.29 14.34
C GLU A 16 2.52 7.99 15.31
N ARG A 17 2.39 9.32 15.19
CA ARG A 17 1.44 10.08 16.04
C ARG A 17 -0.03 9.83 15.69
N VAL A 18 -0.36 9.64 14.43
CA VAL A 18 -1.74 9.35 13.99
C VAL A 18 -2.12 7.91 14.34
N ALA A 19 -1.17 6.97 14.22
CA ALA A 19 -1.39 5.57 14.61
C ALA A 19 -1.63 5.38 16.12
N GLN A 20 -1.22 6.32 16.95
CA GLN A 20 -1.48 6.29 18.41
C GLN A 20 -2.83 6.85 18.80
N ASN A 21 -3.53 7.56 17.91
CA ASN A 21 -4.85 8.08 18.16
C ASN A 21 -5.89 7.16 17.51
N THR A 22 -6.58 6.39 18.32
CA THR A 22 -7.56 5.38 17.89
C THR A 22 -8.77 5.95 17.16
N ASP A 23 -8.97 7.26 17.21
CA ASP A 23 -10.13 7.94 16.60
C ASP A 23 -9.82 8.56 15.22
N VAL A 24 -8.57 8.44 14.72
CA VAL A 24 -8.14 9.08 13.49
C VAL A 24 -7.62 8.07 12.48
N TYR A 25 -8.20 8.10 11.28
CA TYR A 25 -7.70 7.35 10.13
C TYR A 25 -6.60 8.12 9.42
N ALA A 26 -5.43 7.51 9.21
CA ALA A 26 -4.40 8.05 8.35
C ALA A 26 -4.72 7.71 6.89
N VAL A 27 -4.80 8.72 6.03
CA VAL A 27 -5.09 8.55 4.60
C VAL A 27 -3.91 9.01 3.78
N LYS A 28 -3.42 8.16 2.89
CA LYS A 28 -2.39 8.48 1.90
C LYS A 28 -2.90 8.27 0.49
N ALA A 29 -2.73 9.26 -0.37
CA ALA A 29 -2.84 9.07 -1.80
C ALA A 29 -1.56 8.42 -2.34
N ARG A 30 -1.70 7.39 -3.14
CA ARG A 30 -0.61 6.67 -3.80
C ARG A 30 -0.83 6.66 -5.30
N ASN A 31 0.25 6.93 -6.04
CA ASN A 31 0.25 6.89 -7.49
C ASN A 31 1.34 5.93 -7.94
N TYR A 32 0.94 4.90 -8.66
CA TYR A 32 1.84 3.94 -9.28
C TYR A 32 1.69 3.98 -10.80
N LYS A 33 2.73 3.66 -11.50
CA LYS A 33 2.73 3.54 -12.95
C LYS A 33 3.18 2.14 -13.33
N GLY A 34 2.42 1.51 -14.21
CA GLY A 34 2.76 0.21 -14.75
C GLY A 34 4.15 0.17 -15.39
N LEU A 35 4.71 -1.02 -15.47
CA LEU A 35 6.08 -1.26 -15.92
C LEU A 35 6.24 -0.92 -17.39
N ARG A 36 6.81 0.24 -17.69
CA ARG A 36 7.37 0.52 -19.02
C ARG A 36 8.86 0.23 -18.98
N ARG A 37 9.40 -0.46 -19.99
CA ARG A 37 10.83 -0.73 -20.12
C ARG A 37 11.63 0.55 -19.90
N GLY A 38 12.57 0.50 -18.94
CA GLY A 38 13.46 1.63 -18.61
C GLY A 38 12.87 2.71 -17.71
N SER A 39 11.68 2.54 -17.15
CA SER A 39 11.12 3.52 -16.22
C SER A 39 11.57 3.23 -14.78
N PRO A 40 12.20 4.20 -14.08
CA PRO A 40 12.53 4.07 -12.66
C PRO A 40 11.32 4.27 -11.74
N VAL A 41 10.11 4.35 -12.28
CA VAL A 41 8.90 4.61 -11.51
C VAL A 41 8.46 3.36 -10.78
N LEU A 42 8.20 3.52 -9.49
CA LEU A 42 7.67 2.45 -8.65
C LEU A 42 6.31 1.99 -9.19
N CYS A 43 6.22 0.74 -9.60
CA CYS A 43 4.98 0.16 -10.11
C CYS A 43 4.19 -0.60 -9.04
N ARG A 44 4.83 -0.97 -7.95
CA ARG A 44 4.25 -1.71 -6.82
C ARG A 44 5.04 -1.47 -5.54
N ASN A 45 4.41 -1.70 -4.40
CA ASN A 45 5.13 -1.72 -3.13
C ASN A 45 5.68 -3.13 -2.80
N ASN A 46 6.42 -3.22 -1.72
CA ASN A 46 6.87 -4.49 -1.18
C ASN A 46 5.72 -5.22 -0.48
N TRP A 47 5.91 -6.51 -0.24
CA TRP A 47 5.14 -7.23 0.73
C TRP A 47 5.24 -6.53 2.09
N HIS A 48 4.11 -6.43 2.79
CA HIS A 48 4.06 -5.80 4.11
C HIS A 48 2.87 -6.28 4.93
N ILE A 49 2.93 -5.99 6.23
CA ILE A 49 1.90 -6.35 7.20
C ILE A 49 1.57 -5.11 8.03
N HIS A 50 0.30 -4.86 8.25
CA HIS A 50 -0.19 -3.91 9.25
C HIS A 50 -0.52 -4.69 10.53
N HIS A 51 0.34 -4.58 11.54
CA HIS A 51 0.15 -5.25 12.82
C HIS A 51 -0.79 -4.44 13.70
N ALA A 52 -1.64 -5.13 14.46
CA ALA A 52 -2.41 -4.55 15.55
C ALA A 52 -2.86 -5.64 16.51
N LYS A 53 -2.89 -5.33 17.81
CA LYS A 53 -3.41 -6.25 18.83
C LYS A 53 -4.92 -6.43 18.71
N SER A 54 -5.63 -5.36 18.33
CA SER A 54 -7.06 -5.34 18.02
C SER A 54 -7.36 -4.22 17.04
N GLY A 55 -8.39 -4.35 16.21
CA GLY A 55 -8.66 -3.42 15.11
C GLY A 55 -7.52 -3.42 14.09
N GLY A 56 -7.19 -2.27 13.53
CA GLY A 56 -6.10 -2.11 12.58
C GLY A 56 -6.42 -2.63 11.18
N GLY A 57 -5.37 -2.73 10.36
CA GLY A 57 -5.45 -3.10 8.96
C GLY A 57 -5.46 -1.88 8.04
N GLN A 58 -5.81 -2.11 6.79
CA GLN A 58 -5.78 -1.08 5.76
C GLN A 58 -7.00 -1.17 4.84
N ILE A 59 -7.53 -0.02 4.46
CA ILE A 59 -8.55 0.08 3.42
C ILE A 59 -7.91 0.72 2.20
N LEU A 60 -8.07 0.10 1.03
CA LEU A 60 -7.66 0.64 -0.25
C LEU A 60 -8.87 1.08 -1.05
N VAL A 61 -8.83 2.29 -1.61
CA VAL A 61 -9.88 2.81 -2.50
C VAL A 61 -9.24 3.22 -3.82
N CYS A 62 -9.59 2.57 -4.92
CA CYS A 62 -9.13 2.96 -6.24
C CYS A 62 -9.83 4.24 -6.69
N VAL A 63 -9.07 5.29 -6.96
CA VAL A 63 -9.60 6.60 -7.39
C VAL A 63 -9.28 6.93 -8.83
N ALA A 64 -8.35 6.22 -9.47
CA ALA A 64 -8.07 6.35 -10.90
C ALA A 64 -7.25 5.16 -11.42
N GLY A 65 -7.40 4.85 -12.69
CA GLY A 65 -6.65 3.80 -13.37
C GLY A 65 -7.02 2.39 -12.94
N ARG A 66 -6.06 1.49 -13.03
CA ARG A 66 -6.24 0.07 -12.75
C ARG A 66 -5.01 -0.48 -12.02
N GLY A 67 -5.25 -1.25 -10.99
CA GLY A 67 -4.19 -1.87 -10.19
C GLY A 67 -4.58 -3.24 -9.67
N TYR A 68 -3.72 -3.74 -8.83
CA TYR A 68 -3.90 -5.03 -8.17
C TYR A 68 -3.53 -4.95 -6.70
N TYR A 69 -4.14 -5.80 -5.92
CA TYR A 69 -3.62 -6.18 -4.60
C TYR A 69 -3.56 -7.71 -4.51
N GLN A 70 -2.68 -8.21 -3.65
CA GLN A 70 -2.55 -9.64 -3.43
C GLN A 70 -2.26 -9.93 -1.97
N VAL A 71 -2.99 -10.88 -1.43
CA VAL A 71 -2.71 -11.50 -0.13
C VAL A 71 -1.81 -12.70 -0.36
N GLU A 72 -0.82 -12.89 0.50
CA GLU A 72 0.09 -14.04 0.42
C GLU A 72 -0.66 -15.36 0.33
N GLY A 73 -0.24 -16.21 -0.59
CA GLY A 73 -0.87 -17.51 -0.85
C GLY A 73 -2.20 -17.47 -1.61
N LYS A 74 -2.63 -16.28 -2.07
CA LYS A 74 -3.83 -16.11 -2.91
C LYS A 74 -3.47 -15.48 -4.24
N GLU A 75 -4.40 -15.54 -5.19
CA GLU A 75 -4.24 -14.85 -6.46
C GLU A 75 -4.40 -13.33 -6.30
N ALA A 76 -3.72 -12.59 -7.17
CA ALA A 76 -3.86 -11.14 -7.24
C ALA A 76 -5.27 -10.77 -7.72
N VAL A 77 -5.85 -9.75 -7.10
CA VAL A 77 -7.19 -9.24 -7.38
C VAL A 77 -7.08 -7.88 -8.03
N GLU A 78 -7.72 -7.72 -9.18
CA GLU A 78 -7.80 -6.46 -9.90
C GLU A 78 -8.63 -5.42 -9.12
N MET A 79 -8.15 -4.18 -9.15
CA MET A 79 -8.85 -3.01 -8.61
C MET A 79 -9.13 -2.01 -9.72
N LYS A 80 -10.38 -1.61 -9.83
CA LYS A 80 -10.87 -0.57 -10.76
C LYS A 80 -11.41 0.63 -10.01
N LEU A 81 -11.63 1.72 -10.72
CA LEU A 81 -12.22 2.93 -10.16
C LEU A 81 -13.47 2.63 -9.31
N GLY A 82 -13.46 3.06 -8.07
CA GLY A 82 -14.53 2.89 -7.10
C GLY A 82 -14.43 1.62 -6.26
N ASP A 83 -13.53 0.70 -6.58
CA ASP A 83 -13.31 -0.50 -5.75
C ASP A 83 -12.73 -0.11 -4.40
N CYS A 84 -13.27 -0.72 -3.36
CA CYS A 84 -12.85 -0.55 -1.98
C CYS A 84 -12.51 -1.91 -1.38
N ILE A 85 -11.28 -2.07 -0.92
CA ILE A 85 -10.76 -3.31 -0.37
C ILE A 85 -10.42 -3.11 1.09
N ASN A 86 -10.94 -3.97 1.95
CA ASN A 86 -10.54 -4.03 3.35
C ASN A 86 -9.54 -5.16 3.55
N ILE A 87 -8.35 -4.81 4.01
CA ILE A 87 -7.28 -5.74 4.35
C ILE A 87 -7.17 -5.75 5.87
N PRO A 88 -7.55 -6.86 6.54
CA PRO A 88 -7.43 -6.96 7.99
C PRO A 88 -5.99 -6.81 8.49
N ALA A 89 -5.82 -6.46 9.75
CA ALA A 89 -4.53 -6.52 10.41
C ALA A 89 -3.94 -7.94 10.33
N GLU A 90 -2.62 -8.06 10.43
CA GLU A 90 -1.84 -9.31 10.40
C GLU A 90 -1.85 -10.04 9.05
N VAL A 91 -2.39 -9.43 8.00
CA VAL A 91 -2.43 -10.02 6.66
C VAL A 91 -1.25 -9.51 5.81
N LYS A 92 -0.37 -10.40 5.40
CA LYS A 92 0.72 -10.10 4.47
C LYS A 92 0.16 -9.87 3.07
N HIS A 93 0.43 -8.70 2.51
CA HIS A 93 -0.11 -8.27 1.21
C HIS A 93 0.80 -7.27 0.51
N TRP A 94 0.51 -7.03 -0.75
CA TRP A 94 1.06 -5.92 -1.53
C TRP A 94 -0.01 -5.33 -2.45
N HIS A 95 0.25 -4.14 -2.99
CA HIS A 95 -0.57 -3.51 -4.01
C HIS A 95 0.28 -2.68 -4.98
N GLY A 96 -0.24 -2.44 -6.17
CA GLY A 96 0.46 -1.71 -7.21
C GLY A 96 -0.36 -1.54 -8.48
N ALA A 97 0.24 -0.89 -9.48
CA ALA A 97 -0.39 -0.66 -10.77
C ALA A 97 -0.49 -1.96 -11.60
N ALA A 98 -1.48 -2.02 -12.47
CA ALA A 98 -1.48 -2.98 -13.57
C ALA A 98 -0.26 -2.71 -14.47
N PRO A 99 0.28 -3.74 -15.16
CA PRO A 99 1.51 -3.59 -15.94
C PRO A 99 1.45 -2.53 -17.05
N ASP A 100 0.29 -2.25 -17.55
CA ASP A 100 0.04 -1.40 -18.72
C ASP A 100 -0.64 -0.06 -18.38
N GLU A 101 -0.92 0.22 -17.10
CA GLU A 101 -1.74 1.36 -16.72
C GLU A 101 -1.24 2.10 -15.49
N TRP A 102 -1.73 3.32 -15.29
CA TRP A 102 -1.62 4.05 -14.05
C TRP A 102 -2.59 3.51 -13.01
N PHE A 103 -2.21 3.62 -11.76
CA PHE A 103 -3.04 3.30 -10.62
C PHE A 103 -2.89 4.35 -9.54
N SER A 104 -3.99 5.00 -9.20
CA SER A 104 -4.09 5.88 -8.06
C SER A 104 -5.08 5.33 -7.05
N HIS A 105 -4.67 5.25 -5.81
CA HIS A 105 -5.53 4.79 -4.73
C HIS A 105 -5.30 5.56 -3.44
N LEU A 106 -6.30 5.56 -2.60
CA LEU A 106 -6.16 5.96 -1.21
C LEU A 106 -5.79 4.72 -0.40
N ALA A 107 -4.78 4.86 0.45
CA ALA A 107 -4.43 3.88 1.46
C ALA A 107 -4.82 4.45 2.82
N ILE A 108 -5.80 3.85 3.46
CA ILE A 108 -6.39 4.31 4.72
C ILE A 108 -5.96 3.34 5.81
N GLU A 109 -5.15 3.80 6.75
CA GLU A 109 -4.80 2.99 7.91
C GLU A 109 -5.94 3.00 8.91
N VAL A 110 -6.43 1.81 9.22
CA VAL A 110 -7.50 1.63 10.20
C VAL A 110 -6.90 1.72 11.60
N PRO A 111 -7.46 2.52 12.51
CA PRO A 111 -6.98 2.60 13.88
C PRO A 111 -7.00 1.25 14.57
N GLY A 112 -5.94 0.96 15.31
CA GLY A 112 -5.79 -0.28 16.04
C GLY A 112 -4.93 -0.13 17.29
N GLU A 113 -5.07 -1.06 18.22
CA GLU A 113 -4.27 -1.09 19.44
C GLU A 113 -2.85 -1.55 19.11
N ASN A 114 -1.83 -0.78 19.53
CA ASN A 114 -0.42 -1.06 19.28
C ASN A 114 -0.09 -1.30 17.80
N SER A 115 -0.64 -0.47 16.93
CA SER A 115 -0.43 -0.58 15.49
C SER A 115 1.01 -0.31 15.08
N SER A 116 1.52 -1.10 14.15
CA SER A 116 2.81 -0.92 13.49
C SER A 116 2.80 -1.50 12.08
N ASN A 117 3.71 -1.02 11.24
CA ASN A 117 3.85 -1.51 9.87
C ASN A 117 5.18 -2.24 9.72
N GLU A 118 5.15 -3.42 9.17
CA GLU A 118 6.32 -4.23 8.86
C GLU A 118 6.49 -4.33 7.33
N TRP A 119 7.61 -3.82 6.83
CA TRP A 119 7.99 -3.94 5.43
C TRP A 119 8.86 -5.18 5.24
N LEU A 120 8.49 -5.98 4.26
CA LEU A 120 9.10 -7.26 3.96
C LEU A 120 9.80 -7.22 2.59
N GLU A 121 9.99 -8.39 1.98
CA GLU A 121 10.66 -8.55 0.71
C GLU A 121 9.93 -7.86 -0.46
N PRO A 122 10.65 -7.46 -1.51
CA PRO A 122 10.04 -7.00 -2.75
C PRO A 122 9.16 -8.09 -3.38
N VAL A 123 8.09 -7.67 -4.05
CA VAL A 123 7.35 -8.55 -4.95
C VAL A 123 8.23 -8.88 -6.15
N SER A 124 8.44 -10.15 -6.44
CA SER A 124 9.30 -10.58 -7.53
C SER A 124 8.76 -10.18 -8.91
N ASP A 125 9.66 -9.99 -9.87
CA ASP A 125 9.27 -9.73 -11.26
C ASP A 125 8.49 -10.90 -11.86
N GLU A 126 8.79 -12.12 -11.44
CA GLU A 126 8.04 -13.31 -11.83
C GLU A 126 6.59 -13.23 -11.36
N GLU A 127 6.36 -12.87 -10.12
CA GLU A 127 5.01 -12.75 -9.57
C GLU A 127 4.23 -11.59 -10.19
N TYR A 128 4.85 -10.43 -10.29
CA TYR A 128 4.25 -9.28 -10.96
C TYR A 128 3.99 -9.52 -12.45
N GLY A 129 4.84 -10.28 -13.13
CA GLY A 129 4.69 -10.63 -14.54
C GLY A 129 3.50 -11.54 -14.86
N LYS A 130 2.87 -12.16 -13.85
CA LYS A 130 1.64 -12.95 -14.02
C LYS A 130 0.39 -12.08 -14.14
N LEU A 131 0.47 -10.80 -13.81
CA LEU A 131 -0.65 -9.86 -13.93
C LEU A 131 -0.95 -9.53 -15.40
N GLN A 132 -2.22 -9.29 -15.68
CA GLN A 132 -2.69 -8.97 -17.04
C GLN A 132 -3.23 -7.55 -17.15
#